data_27619de9e83c8b8755409124156d4353
#
_entry.id   27619de9e83c8b8755409124156d4353
#
_cell.length_a   1.000
_cell.length_b   1.000
_cell.length_c   1.000
_cell.angle_alpha   90.00
_cell.angle_beta   90.00
_cell.angle_gamma   90.00
#
_symmetry.space_group_name_H-M   'P 1'
#
loop_
_entity.id
_entity.type
_entity.pdbx_description
1 polymer ?
#
loop_
_entity_poly.entity_id
_entity_poly.type
_entity_poly.pdbx_seq_one_letter_code
_entity_poly.pdbx_strand_id
1 'polypeptide(L)'
;MGLMDAQPTSYDPAAEVVELCRDLIRIDTTNDGTGEGPGERKAAEHVAALLDEVGIESTIVESRPGRSTLVARIGDGPDPLLIHGHLDVVPAAAADWRVHPFSGEIADGYLWGRGAVDMKDFDAMALSVLRARVRAGRLPQRPIVLAFTADEEAGGHLGAEWLVNERPDLVEGCTEAVGEVGGFSTTVRGRRVYLIEAAEKGMAWMRLTARGRAGHGSMINPDNAVTTLAAAVARIGAHQWPVRLTPTMEVLLASVAELAGTTATPENAEALIEEFGGAARMLGAVIRNTANPTMLGAGYKVNVVPTDATAHIDGRFLPGYEDEFFKTLADLCGEDVTWDFVSHQQPWEVPYEGRLVDVMTQSLLAEDPGALVAPYTMSGGTDAKHFRKLGMRCYGFAPLRLPADLDFTALFHGVDERVPVDGLEFGARVFDRFLDGA
;
A
#
# COMPACT_ATOMS: atom_id res chain seq x y z
N MET A 1 4.67 -8.96 -55.82
CA MET A 1 4.15 -9.60 -54.59
C MET A 1 4.20 -8.51 -53.54
N GLY A 2 3.05 -7.84 -53.34
CA GLY A 2 2.97 -6.60 -52.57
C GLY A 2 3.16 -6.87 -51.09
N LEU A 3 4.03 -6.09 -50.46
CA LEU A 3 4.06 -5.89 -49.03
C LEU A 3 2.71 -5.30 -48.64
N MET A 4 1.91 -6.04 -47.89
CA MET A 4 0.76 -5.46 -47.18
C MET A 4 1.32 -4.47 -46.19
N ASP A 5 1.12 -3.17 -46.44
CA ASP A 5 1.25 -2.14 -45.46
C ASP A 5 0.29 -2.47 -44.28
N ALA A 6 0.83 -2.99 -43.20
CA ALA A 6 0.10 -3.06 -41.96
C ALA A 6 -0.20 -1.60 -41.56
N GLN A 7 -1.47 -1.21 -41.58
CA GLN A 7 -1.88 0.07 -41.04
C GLN A 7 -1.37 0.15 -39.59
N PRO A 8 -0.77 1.26 -39.18
CA PRO A 8 -0.37 1.39 -37.80
C PRO A 8 -1.62 1.21 -36.94
N THR A 9 -1.60 0.22 -36.06
CA THR A 9 -2.62 0.05 -35.03
C THR A 9 -2.72 1.38 -34.28
N SER A 10 -3.91 1.92 -34.13
CA SER A 10 -4.12 3.19 -33.41
C SER A 10 -3.50 3.08 -32.03
N TYR A 11 -2.68 4.07 -31.66
CA TYR A 11 -2.08 4.11 -30.33
C TYR A 11 -3.16 4.15 -29.26
N ASP A 12 -3.19 3.15 -28.39
CA ASP A 12 -4.11 3.06 -27.26
C ASP A 12 -3.36 2.46 -26.07
N PRO A 13 -3.03 3.25 -25.03
CA PRO A 13 -2.31 2.78 -23.85
C PRO A 13 -3.13 1.83 -22.98
N ALA A 14 -4.45 1.80 -23.14
CA ALA A 14 -5.37 0.95 -22.39
C ALA A 14 -5.72 -0.37 -23.10
N ALA A 15 -5.27 -0.56 -24.33
CA ALA A 15 -5.73 -1.69 -25.16
C ALA A 15 -5.50 -3.08 -24.56
N GLU A 16 -4.44 -3.25 -23.78
CA GLU A 16 -4.05 -4.54 -23.19
C GLU A 16 -4.30 -4.63 -21.68
N VAL A 17 -4.63 -3.52 -21.00
CA VAL A 17 -4.59 -3.44 -19.52
C VAL A 17 -5.47 -4.48 -18.83
N VAL A 18 -6.66 -4.72 -19.36
CA VAL A 18 -7.63 -5.66 -18.75
C VAL A 18 -7.15 -7.10 -18.88
N GLU A 19 -6.65 -7.49 -20.06
CA GLU A 19 -6.15 -8.86 -20.27
C GLU A 19 -4.83 -9.09 -19.51
N LEU A 20 -3.94 -8.11 -19.45
CA LEU A 20 -2.70 -8.20 -18.68
C LEU A 20 -3.00 -8.37 -17.18
N CYS A 21 -3.91 -7.58 -16.62
CA CYS A 21 -4.34 -7.72 -15.23
C CYS A 21 -4.97 -9.10 -14.98
N ARG A 22 -5.84 -9.55 -15.89
CA ARG A 22 -6.48 -10.86 -15.84
C ARG A 22 -5.46 -12.01 -15.85
N ASP A 23 -4.45 -11.92 -16.69
CA ASP A 23 -3.42 -12.96 -16.80
C ASP A 23 -2.53 -12.98 -15.54
N LEU A 24 -2.17 -11.81 -14.98
CA LEU A 24 -1.47 -11.72 -13.71
C LEU A 24 -2.29 -12.30 -12.54
N ILE A 25 -3.60 -12.02 -12.47
CA ILE A 25 -4.49 -12.58 -11.45
C ILE A 25 -4.52 -14.12 -11.53
N ARG A 26 -4.49 -14.70 -12.72
CA ARG A 26 -4.51 -16.15 -12.94
C ARG A 26 -3.23 -16.86 -12.49
N ILE A 27 -2.16 -16.13 -12.28
CA ILE A 27 -0.93 -16.67 -11.72
C ILE A 27 -1.04 -16.53 -10.19
N ASP A 28 -1.19 -17.67 -9.52
CA ASP A 28 -1.20 -17.73 -8.06
C ASP A 28 0.21 -17.40 -7.52
N THR A 29 0.30 -16.28 -6.79
CA THR A 29 1.51 -15.77 -6.14
C THR A 29 1.26 -15.55 -4.65
N THR A 30 0.42 -16.39 -4.05
CA THR A 30 0.05 -16.29 -2.63
C THR A 30 1.28 -16.29 -1.73
N ASN A 31 1.34 -15.31 -0.85
CA ASN A 31 2.34 -15.14 0.19
C ASN A 31 1.63 -15.07 1.57
N ASP A 32 1.83 -16.08 2.39
CA ASP A 32 1.26 -16.16 3.74
C ASP A 32 2.26 -15.74 4.85
N GLY A 33 3.42 -15.22 4.45
CA GLY A 33 4.50 -14.82 5.36
C GLY A 33 5.30 -15.98 5.96
N THR A 34 4.93 -17.24 5.73
CA THR A 34 5.71 -18.39 6.24
C THR A 34 6.95 -18.66 5.42
N GLY A 35 6.97 -18.12 4.22
CA GLY A 35 8.01 -18.34 3.23
C GLY A 35 7.85 -19.62 2.44
N GLU A 36 6.78 -20.34 2.64
CA GLU A 36 6.29 -21.42 1.80
C GLU A 36 5.24 -20.86 0.82
N GLY A 37 4.97 -21.55 -0.27
CA GLY A 37 3.98 -21.13 -1.24
C GLY A 37 4.52 -21.10 -2.67
N PRO A 38 3.69 -20.65 -3.65
CA PRO A 38 4.05 -20.69 -5.08
C PRO A 38 5.19 -19.74 -5.46
N GLY A 39 5.37 -18.64 -4.70
CA GLY A 39 6.33 -17.58 -5.01
C GLY A 39 5.99 -16.78 -6.27
N GLU A 40 6.81 -15.76 -6.57
CA GLU A 40 6.56 -14.80 -7.64
C GLU A 40 7.20 -15.18 -8.97
N ARG A 41 8.05 -16.22 -9.01
CA ARG A 41 8.86 -16.61 -10.19
C ARG A 41 8.06 -16.70 -11.49
N LYS A 42 6.88 -17.34 -11.46
CA LYS A 42 6.03 -17.49 -12.64
C LYS A 42 5.48 -16.16 -13.14
N ALA A 43 5.08 -15.26 -12.22
CA ALA A 43 4.61 -13.93 -12.57
C ALA A 43 5.75 -13.09 -13.14
N ALA A 44 6.93 -13.12 -12.53
CA ALA A 44 8.12 -12.43 -13.02
C ALA A 44 8.53 -12.91 -14.42
N GLU A 45 8.52 -14.22 -14.68
CA GLU A 45 8.80 -14.79 -16.00
C GLU A 45 7.76 -14.41 -17.05
N HIS A 46 6.47 -14.35 -16.66
CA HIS A 46 5.39 -13.88 -17.52
C HIS A 46 5.60 -12.42 -17.91
N VAL A 47 5.88 -11.55 -16.93
CA VAL A 47 6.17 -10.13 -17.16
C VAL A 47 7.41 -9.95 -18.04
N ALA A 48 8.48 -10.71 -17.80
CA ALA A 48 9.70 -10.67 -18.62
C ALA A 48 9.41 -11.01 -20.09
N ALA A 49 8.60 -12.05 -20.34
CA ALA A 49 8.21 -12.41 -21.69
C ALA A 49 7.40 -11.32 -22.41
N LEU A 50 6.48 -10.66 -21.67
CA LEU A 50 5.70 -9.53 -22.19
C LEU A 50 6.57 -8.32 -22.54
N LEU A 51 7.60 -8.04 -21.74
CA LEU A 51 8.56 -6.96 -21.99
C LEU A 51 9.45 -7.28 -23.19
N ASP A 52 9.93 -8.54 -23.30
CA ASP A 52 10.76 -9.01 -24.43
C ASP A 52 10.03 -8.92 -25.77
N GLU A 53 8.71 -9.19 -25.83
CA GLU A 53 7.89 -9.04 -27.03
C GLU A 53 7.97 -7.64 -27.66
N VAL A 54 8.28 -6.61 -26.87
CA VAL A 54 8.43 -5.22 -27.34
C VAL A 54 9.88 -4.74 -27.29
N GLY A 55 10.83 -5.63 -27.03
CA GLY A 55 12.27 -5.32 -27.01
C GLY A 55 12.75 -4.61 -25.74
N ILE A 56 12.03 -4.72 -24.62
CA ILE A 56 12.49 -4.24 -23.32
C ILE A 56 13.20 -5.40 -22.60
N GLU A 57 14.51 -5.25 -22.41
CA GLU A 57 15.30 -6.20 -21.63
C GLU A 57 14.96 -6.06 -20.13
N SER A 58 14.84 -7.20 -19.45
CA SER A 58 14.59 -7.25 -18.01
C SER A 58 15.53 -8.23 -17.30
N THR A 59 15.71 -8.03 -16.01
CA THR A 59 16.52 -8.88 -15.14
C THR A 59 15.63 -9.42 -14.02
N ILE A 60 15.57 -10.73 -13.85
CA ILE A 60 14.94 -11.36 -12.69
C ILE A 60 16.05 -11.70 -11.70
N VAL A 61 15.89 -11.22 -10.47
CA VAL A 61 16.76 -11.52 -9.34
C VAL A 61 15.97 -12.23 -8.25
N GLU A 62 16.63 -13.10 -7.50
CA GLU A 62 16.02 -13.85 -6.41
C GLU A 62 16.81 -13.65 -5.11
N SER A 63 16.14 -13.27 -4.05
CA SER A 63 16.72 -13.26 -2.71
C SER A 63 16.85 -14.68 -2.15
N ARG A 64 15.93 -15.55 -2.51
CA ARG A 64 15.92 -17.00 -2.30
C ARG A 64 15.02 -17.68 -3.35
N PRO A 65 15.12 -19.01 -3.53
CA PRO A 65 14.32 -19.71 -4.54
C PRO A 65 12.83 -19.37 -4.45
N GLY A 66 12.26 -18.90 -5.56
CA GLY A 66 10.84 -18.52 -5.69
C GLY A 66 10.50 -17.09 -5.31
N ARG A 67 11.30 -16.38 -4.51
CA ARG A 67 11.12 -14.96 -4.19
C ARG A 67 11.81 -14.10 -5.25
N SER A 68 11.09 -13.81 -6.30
CA SER A 68 11.62 -13.25 -7.55
C SER A 68 11.14 -11.83 -7.77
N THR A 69 12.11 -10.92 -7.89
CA THR A 69 11.90 -9.51 -8.27
C THR A 69 12.34 -9.33 -9.71
N LEU A 70 11.53 -8.66 -10.52
CA LEU A 70 11.87 -8.28 -11.89
C LEU A 70 12.23 -6.80 -11.93
N VAL A 71 13.34 -6.47 -12.61
CA VAL A 71 13.73 -5.08 -12.88
C VAL A 71 14.00 -4.88 -14.35
N ALA A 72 13.51 -3.79 -14.93
CA ALA A 72 13.77 -3.38 -16.30
C ALA A 72 14.10 -1.89 -16.37
N ARG A 73 15.02 -1.51 -17.25
CA ARG A 73 15.36 -0.10 -17.51
C ARG A 73 14.94 0.28 -18.93
N ILE A 74 14.16 1.36 -19.06
CA ILE A 74 13.63 1.84 -20.33
C ILE A 74 14.15 3.27 -20.56
N GLY A 75 14.89 3.44 -21.65
CA GLY A 75 15.56 4.70 -22.01
C GLY A 75 16.88 4.90 -21.29
N ASP A 76 17.67 5.85 -21.83
CA ASP A 76 19.00 6.21 -21.33
C ASP A 76 18.97 7.63 -20.79
N GLY A 77 19.76 7.90 -19.76
CA GLY A 77 19.92 9.24 -19.19
C GLY A 77 20.02 9.26 -17.67
N PRO A 78 20.21 10.44 -17.10
CA PRO A 78 20.27 10.62 -15.65
C PRO A 78 18.85 10.65 -15.04
N ASP A 79 18.80 10.48 -13.73
CA ASP A 79 17.61 10.65 -12.89
C ASP A 79 16.37 9.87 -13.37
N PRO A 80 16.46 8.54 -13.50
CA PRO A 80 15.30 7.74 -13.90
C PRO A 80 14.20 7.81 -12.85
N LEU A 81 12.94 7.74 -13.32
CA LEU A 81 11.78 7.54 -12.45
C LEU A 81 11.65 6.05 -12.11
N LEU A 82 11.58 5.72 -10.84
CA LEU A 82 11.22 4.37 -10.42
C LEU A 82 9.69 4.20 -10.47
N ILE A 83 9.24 3.17 -11.18
CA ILE A 83 7.87 2.65 -11.12
C ILE A 83 7.96 1.31 -10.41
N HIS A 84 7.37 1.20 -9.24
CA HIS A 84 7.43 -0.05 -8.48
C HIS A 84 6.05 -0.62 -8.18
N GLY A 85 5.97 -1.93 -8.17
CA GLY A 85 4.82 -2.71 -7.76
C GLY A 85 5.25 -4.04 -7.16
N HIS A 86 4.33 -4.82 -6.63
CA HIS A 86 4.62 -6.14 -6.12
C HIS A 86 3.80 -7.23 -6.81
N LEU A 87 4.40 -8.41 -6.94
CA LEU A 87 3.79 -9.55 -7.64
C LEU A 87 3.05 -10.50 -6.71
N ASP A 88 3.38 -10.52 -5.42
CA ASP A 88 2.73 -11.38 -4.44
C ASP A 88 1.35 -10.85 -4.02
N VAL A 89 0.56 -11.70 -3.43
CA VAL A 89 -0.79 -11.38 -2.94
C VAL A 89 -1.06 -12.15 -1.66
N VAL A 90 -1.91 -11.60 -0.77
CA VAL A 90 -2.34 -12.30 0.44
C VAL A 90 -3.17 -13.55 0.12
N PRO A 91 -3.25 -14.54 1.06
CA PRO A 91 -4.07 -15.73 0.90
C PRO A 91 -5.54 -15.43 0.62
N ALA A 92 -6.19 -16.30 -0.17
CA ALA A 92 -7.61 -16.25 -0.46
C ALA A 92 -8.24 -17.64 -0.36
N ALA A 93 -9.22 -17.80 0.53
CA ALA A 93 -9.97 -19.06 0.67
C ALA A 93 -11.11 -19.10 -0.36
N ALA A 94 -10.96 -19.87 -1.43
CA ALA A 94 -11.90 -19.89 -2.54
C ALA A 94 -13.36 -20.21 -2.13
N ALA A 95 -13.58 -20.89 -1.00
CA ALA A 95 -14.92 -21.19 -0.49
C ALA A 95 -15.69 -19.95 -0.01
N ASP A 96 -15.00 -18.86 0.28
CA ASP A 96 -15.61 -17.62 0.77
C ASP A 96 -15.95 -16.65 -0.38
N TRP A 97 -15.47 -16.94 -1.59
CA TRP A 97 -15.58 -16.06 -2.74
C TRP A 97 -16.74 -16.42 -3.67
N ARG A 98 -17.38 -15.39 -4.24
CA ARG A 98 -18.42 -15.55 -5.27
C ARG A 98 -17.88 -16.21 -6.55
N VAL A 99 -16.63 -15.88 -6.92
CA VAL A 99 -15.89 -16.48 -8.05
C VAL A 99 -14.55 -16.98 -7.53
N HIS A 100 -13.91 -17.94 -8.23
CA HIS A 100 -12.59 -18.40 -7.79
C HIS A 100 -11.57 -17.24 -7.80
N PRO A 101 -10.81 -16.98 -6.68
CA PRO A 101 -9.95 -15.81 -6.53
C PRO A 101 -8.85 -15.67 -7.58
N PHE A 102 -8.47 -16.75 -8.26
CA PHE A 102 -7.49 -16.75 -9.35
C PHE A 102 -8.13 -17.04 -10.72
N SER A 103 -9.43 -16.78 -10.92
CA SER A 103 -10.10 -16.98 -12.22
C SER A 103 -9.86 -15.83 -13.19
N GLY A 104 -9.69 -14.60 -12.70
CA GLY A 104 -9.70 -13.41 -13.54
C GLY A 104 -11.02 -13.28 -14.30
N GLU A 105 -12.16 -13.57 -13.65
CA GLU A 105 -13.48 -13.49 -14.27
C GLU A 105 -13.88 -12.04 -14.49
N ILE A 106 -14.43 -11.74 -15.67
CA ILE A 106 -15.03 -10.43 -15.95
C ILE A 106 -16.54 -10.59 -15.87
N ALA A 107 -17.14 -9.95 -14.87
CA ALA A 107 -18.58 -9.99 -14.65
C ALA A 107 -19.07 -8.65 -14.06
N ASP A 108 -20.28 -8.25 -14.42
CA ASP A 108 -20.96 -7.05 -13.92
C ASP A 108 -20.12 -5.76 -14.10
N GLY A 109 -19.25 -5.68 -15.10
CA GLY A 109 -18.36 -4.53 -15.37
C GLY A 109 -17.08 -4.50 -14.53
N TYR A 110 -16.78 -5.57 -13.79
CA TYR A 110 -15.58 -5.72 -12.97
C TYR A 110 -14.72 -6.91 -13.41
N LEU A 111 -13.43 -6.76 -13.24
CA LEU A 111 -12.46 -7.86 -13.24
C LEU A 111 -12.28 -8.33 -11.79
N TRP A 112 -12.60 -9.61 -11.54
CA TRP A 112 -12.62 -10.21 -10.20
C TRP A 112 -11.38 -11.07 -9.97
N GLY A 113 -10.79 -10.93 -8.79
CA GLY A 113 -9.72 -11.82 -8.36
C GLY A 113 -8.86 -11.21 -7.26
N ARG A 114 -8.10 -12.06 -6.59
CA ARG A 114 -7.10 -11.64 -5.61
C ARG A 114 -5.95 -10.93 -6.34
N GLY A 115 -5.58 -9.73 -5.89
CA GLY A 115 -4.64 -8.84 -6.56
C GLY A 115 -5.29 -7.90 -7.58
N ALA A 116 -6.63 -7.89 -7.68
CA ALA A 116 -7.32 -6.99 -8.62
C ALA A 116 -7.24 -5.51 -8.22
N VAL A 117 -6.93 -5.20 -6.95
CA VAL A 117 -6.70 -3.85 -6.43
C VAL A 117 -5.45 -3.74 -5.56
N ASP A 118 -4.77 -4.89 -5.31
CA ASP A 118 -3.57 -4.98 -4.48
C ASP A 118 -2.66 -6.09 -5.02
N MET A 119 -1.73 -5.80 -6.01
CA MET A 119 -1.74 -4.56 -6.83
C MET A 119 -1.52 -4.87 -8.32
N LYS A 120 -2.00 -6.04 -8.80
CA LYS A 120 -1.83 -6.48 -10.19
C LYS A 120 -2.54 -5.58 -11.20
N ASP A 121 -3.49 -4.75 -10.77
CA ASP A 121 -4.10 -3.69 -11.56
C ASP A 121 -3.07 -2.63 -11.97
N PHE A 122 -2.26 -2.14 -11.03
CA PHE A 122 -1.22 -1.17 -11.33
C PHE A 122 -0.06 -1.80 -12.14
N ASP A 123 0.33 -3.02 -11.81
CA ASP A 123 1.33 -3.76 -12.61
C ASP A 123 0.91 -3.85 -14.07
N ALA A 124 -0.37 -4.19 -14.29
CA ALA A 124 -0.94 -4.26 -15.64
C ALA A 124 -1.04 -2.89 -16.33
N MET A 125 -1.37 -1.81 -15.57
CA MET A 125 -1.36 -0.45 -16.11
C MET A 125 0.03 -0.05 -16.59
N ALA A 126 1.04 -0.23 -15.76
CA ALA A 126 2.43 0.09 -16.10
C ALA A 126 2.88 -0.71 -17.34
N LEU A 127 2.62 -2.01 -17.38
CA LEU A 127 2.94 -2.87 -18.51
C LEU A 127 2.24 -2.43 -19.79
N SER A 128 0.91 -2.22 -19.76
CA SER A 128 0.13 -1.83 -20.93
C SER A 128 0.64 -0.55 -21.55
N VAL A 129 0.86 0.48 -20.70
CA VAL A 129 1.36 1.79 -21.13
C VAL A 129 2.77 1.69 -21.70
N LEU A 130 3.70 1.06 -21.01
CA LEU A 130 5.08 0.93 -21.49
C LEU A 130 5.17 0.17 -22.82
N ARG A 131 4.45 -0.94 -22.93
CA ARG A 131 4.39 -1.75 -24.17
C ARG A 131 3.80 -0.94 -25.33
N ALA A 132 2.67 -0.23 -25.11
CA ALA A 132 2.06 0.62 -26.12
C ALA A 132 3.02 1.73 -26.58
N ARG A 133 3.72 2.38 -25.65
CA ARG A 133 4.71 3.44 -25.93
C ARG A 133 5.86 2.93 -26.79
N VAL A 134 6.46 1.80 -26.43
CA VAL A 134 7.59 1.24 -27.18
C VAL A 134 7.15 0.85 -28.59
N ARG A 135 6.01 0.17 -28.76
CA ARG A 135 5.47 -0.17 -30.09
C ARG A 135 5.21 1.05 -30.97
N ALA A 136 4.82 2.17 -30.34
CA ALA A 136 4.58 3.45 -31.04
C ALA A 136 5.85 4.30 -31.24
N GLY A 137 7.01 3.87 -30.73
CA GLY A 137 8.23 4.66 -30.74
C GLY A 137 8.17 5.92 -29.84
N ARG A 138 7.27 5.95 -28.85
CA ARG A 138 7.04 7.06 -27.90
C ARG A 138 7.75 6.79 -26.59
N LEU A 139 9.07 6.74 -26.60
CA LEU A 139 9.82 6.55 -25.37
C LEU A 139 9.61 7.74 -24.41
N PRO A 140 9.57 7.49 -23.08
CA PRO A 140 9.53 8.55 -22.09
C PRO A 140 10.74 9.49 -22.23
N GLN A 141 10.55 10.78 -21.94
CA GLN A 141 11.66 11.74 -21.95
C GLN A 141 12.63 11.50 -20.79
N ARG A 142 12.08 11.14 -19.62
CA ARG A 142 12.82 10.70 -18.44
C ARG A 142 12.97 9.19 -18.50
N PRO A 143 14.16 8.62 -18.28
CA PRO A 143 14.31 7.17 -18.20
C PRO A 143 13.43 6.58 -17.09
N ILE A 144 13.03 5.34 -17.27
CA ILE A 144 12.22 4.61 -16.29
C ILE A 144 13.01 3.40 -15.80
N VAL A 145 12.95 3.16 -14.50
CA VAL A 145 13.24 1.85 -13.91
C VAL A 145 11.90 1.26 -13.47
N LEU A 146 11.53 0.12 -14.04
CA LEU A 146 10.39 -0.68 -13.60
C LEU A 146 10.90 -1.73 -12.63
N ALA A 147 10.33 -1.85 -11.43
CA ALA A 147 10.67 -2.87 -10.45
C ALA A 147 9.39 -3.52 -9.93
N PHE A 148 9.15 -4.78 -10.28
CA PHE A 148 8.08 -5.58 -9.69
C PHE A 148 8.67 -6.53 -8.67
N THR A 149 8.41 -6.26 -7.41
CA THR A 149 9.04 -6.87 -6.24
C THR A 149 8.31 -8.12 -5.77
N ALA A 150 9.00 -8.90 -4.97
CA ALA A 150 8.45 -10.02 -4.22
C ALA A 150 8.17 -9.58 -2.78
N ASP A 151 7.35 -10.36 -2.05
CA ASP A 151 7.29 -10.38 -0.59
C ASP A 151 6.75 -9.10 0.08
N GLU A 152 6.11 -8.21 -0.66
CA GLU A 152 5.56 -6.98 -0.08
C GLU A 152 4.55 -7.29 1.03
N GLU A 153 3.64 -8.21 0.80
CA GLU A 153 2.57 -8.66 1.69
C GLU A 153 3.07 -9.29 3.01
N ALA A 154 4.36 -9.64 3.05
CA ALA A 154 5.04 -10.10 4.26
C ALA A 154 6.10 -9.10 4.79
N GLY A 155 6.06 -7.85 4.31
CA GLY A 155 6.89 -6.74 4.75
C GLY A 155 8.05 -6.36 3.84
N GLY A 156 8.18 -6.99 2.65
CA GLY A 156 9.15 -6.66 1.61
C GLY A 156 10.60 -7.06 1.90
N HIS A 157 10.81 -7.85 2.95
CA HIS A 157 12.17 -8.23 3.40
C HIS A 157 12.95 -9.02 2.36
N LEU A 158 12.26 -9.86 1.59
CA LEU A 158 12.83 -10.70 0.54
C LEU A 158 12.66 -10.11 -0.87
N GLY A 159 12.02 -8.96 -0.97
CA GLY A 159 11.76 -8.20 -2.19
C GLY A 159 12.47 -6.84 -2.18
N ALA A 160 11.73 -5.76 -1.95
CA ALA A 160 12.26 -4.41 -2.03
C ALA A 160 13.37 -4.13 -1.01
N GLU A 161 13.28 -4.62 0.24
CA GLU A 161 14.37 -4.43 1.20
C GLU A 161 15.65 -5.14 0.74
N TRP A 162 15.54 -6.37 0.27
CA TRP A 162 16.70 -7.09 -0.26
C TRP A 162 17.26 -6.39 -1.50
N LEU A 163 16.39 -5.89 -2.41
CA LEU A 163 16.80 -5.17 -3.61
C LEU A 163 17.64 -3.94 -3.27
N VAL A 164 17.19 -3.10 -2.34
CA VAL A 164 17.90 -1.87 -1.98
C VAL A 164 19.19 -2.12 -1.21
N ASN A 165 19.30 -3.25 -0.50
CA ASN A 165 20.49 -3.60 0.28
C ASN A 165 21.54 -4.35 -0.55
N GLU A 166 21.12 -5.31 -1.38
CA GLU A 166 22.01 -6.25 -2.07
C GLU A 166 22.20 -5.94 -3.56
N ARG A 167 21.23 -5.26 -4.17
CA ARG A 167 21.23 -4.93 -5.59
C ARG A 167 20.81 -3.47 -5.87
N PRO A 168 21.34 -2.47 -5.10
CA PRO A 168 21.03 -1.07 -5.35
C PRO A 168 21.43 -0.59 -6.75
N ASP A 169 22.36 -1.31 -7.42
CA ASP A 169 22.75 -1.07 -8.79
C ASP A 169 21.58 -1.10 -9.78
N LEU A 170 20.56 -1.90 -9.53
CA LEU A 170 19.38 -2.05 -10.40
C LEU A 170 18.44 -0.84 -10.35
N VAL A 171 18.48 -0.07 -9.28
CA VAL A 171 17.67 1.15 -9.09
C VAL A 171 18.53 2.42 -8.99
N GLU A 172 19.79 2.32 -9.42
CA GLU A 172 20.75 3.41 -9.33
C GLU A 172 20.29 4.65 -10.10
N GLY A 173 20.48 5.80 -9.48
CA GLY A 173 20.18 7.12 -10.04
C GLY A 173 18.72 7.55 -9.90
N CYS A 174 17.81 6.70 -9.43
CA CYS A 174 16.43 7.09 -9.14
C CYS A 174 16.38 8.03 -7.93
N THR A 175 15.71 9.17 -8.09
CA THR A 175 15.49 10.15 -7.02
C THR A 175 14.02 10.27 -6.63
N GLU A 176 13.13 9.79 -7.50
CA GLU A 176 11.69 9.77 -7.31
C GLU A 176 11.11 8.42 -7.69
N ALA A 177 10.02 8.04 -7.02
CA ALA A 177 9.31 6.80 -7.27
C ALA A 177 7.80 7.01 -7.26
N VAL A 178 7.10 6.21 -8.05
CA VAL A 178 5.65 6.05 -7.98
C VAL A 178 5.31 4.56 -7.84
N GLY A 179 4.33 4.26 -7.01
CA GLY A 179 3.90 2.90 -6.74
C GLY A 179 2.43 2.81 -6.38
N GLU A 180 2.09 1.81 -5.62
CA GLU A 180 0.74 1.45 -5.23
C GLU A 180 0.03 2.49 -4.36
N VAL A 181 -1.26 2.23 -4.16
CA VAL A 181 -2.16 2.85 -3.17
C VAL A 181 -2.23 4.38 -3.25
N GLY A 182 -2.61 4.88 -4.40
CA GLY A 182 -2.86 6.31 -4.60
C GLY A 182 -3.42 6.58 -5.99
N GLY A 183 -3.91 7.79 -6.25
CA GLY A 183 -4.54 8.10 -7.52
C GLY A 183 -5.97 7.55 -7.69
N PHE A 184 -6.48 6.77 -6.75
CA PHE A 184 -7.87 6.30 -6.78
C PHE A 184 -8.86 7.41 -6.35
N SER A 185 -10.08 7.32 -6.85
CA SER A 185 -11.10 8.32 -6.54
C SER A 185 -12.05 7.89 -5.43
N THR A 186 -12.51 8.88 -4.68
CA THR A 186 -13.68 8.79 -3.79
C THR A 186 -14.65 9.94 -4.11
N THR A 187 -15.83 9.93 -3.53
CA THR A 187 -16.84 10.97 -3.76
C THR A 187 -17.14 11.71 -2.46
N VAL A 188 -16.91 13.02 -2.46
CA VAL A 188 -17.18 13.92 -1.34
C VAL A 188 -18.20 14.95 -1.81
N ARG A 189 -19.37 15.02 -1.18
CA ARG A 189 -20.47 15.96 -1.54
C ARG A 189 -20.83 15.97 -3.03
N GLY A 190 -20.81 14.80 -3.65
CA GLY A 190 -21.10 14.64 -5.07
C GLY A 190 -19.97 15.05 -6.01
N ARG A 191 -18.83 15.45 -5.51
CA ARG A 191 -17.62 15.73 -6.28
C ARG A 191 -16.60 14.62 -6.13
N ARG A 192 -15.98 14.20 -7.23
CA ARG A 192 -14.90 13.22 -7.22
C ARG A 192 -13.62 13.84 -6.71
N VAL A 193 -12.95 13.13 -5.80
CA VAL A 193 -11.66 13.50 -5.21
C VAL A 193 -10.69 12.34 -5.42
N TYR A 194 -9.59 12.58 -6.11
CA TYR A 194 -8.50 11.62 -6.25
C TYR A 194 -7.50 11.81 -5.11
N LEU A 195 -7.10 10.72 -4.48
CA LEU A 195 -6.21 10.70 -3.34
C LEU A 195 -4.82 10.20 -3.75
N ILE A 196 -3.80 11.06 -3.73
CA ILE A 196 -2.41 10.69 -4.00
C ILE A 196 -1.73 10.42 -2.66
N GLU A 197 -1.14 9.25 -2.50
CA GLU A 197 -0.40 8.96 -1.28
C GLU A 197 0.90 9.78 -1.23
N ALA A 198 1.12 10.46 -0.11
CA ALA A 198 2.30 11.27 0.15
C ALA A 198 2.91 11.03 1.53
N ALA A 199 2.33 10.12 2.31
CA ALA A 199 2.80 9.77 3.65
C ALA A 199 2.29 8.40 4.09
N GLU A 200 3.06 7.73 4.95
CA GLU A 200 2.66 6.51 5.66
C GLU A 200 2.87 6.64 7.16
N LYS A 201 1.99 6.01 7.93
CA LYS A 201 2.20 5.84 9.36
C LYS A 201 3.35 4.87 9.61
N GLY A 202 4.10 5.13 10.68
CA GLY A 202 5.01 4.15 11.22
C GLY A 202 4.25 2.99 11.88
N MET A 203 4.91 1.84 11.95
CA MET A 203 4.38 0.63 12.57
C MET A 203 5.29 0.16 13.70
N ALA A 204 4.70 -0.22 14.82
CA ALA A 204 5.36 -0.91 15.90
C ALA A 204 4.49 -2.09 16.35
N TRP A 205 4.85 -3.28 15.93
CA TRP A 205 4.33 -4.49 16.56
C TRP A 205 5.17 -4.79 17.79
N MET A 206 4.51 -4.81 18.92
CA MET A 206 5.19 -4.92 20.21
C MET A 206 4.65 -6.10 21.01
N ARG A 207 5.55 -6.75 21.75
CA ARG A 207 5.19 -7.74 22.74
C ARG A 207 5.38 -7.14 24.14
N LEU A 208 4.28 -6.97 24.86
CA LEU A 208 4.26 -6.56 26.26
C LEU A 208 4.45 -7.79 27.15
N THR A 209 5.19 -7.63 28.24
CA THR A 209 5.44 -8.68 29.22
C THR A 209 5.31 -8.11 30.63
N ALA A 210 4.43 -8.71 31.44
CA ALA A 210 4.41 -8.53 32.88
C ALA A 210 4.99 -9.76 33.55
N ARG A 211 5.72 -9.57 34.63
CA ARG A 211 6.26 -10.65 35.48
C ARG A 211 5.72 -10.55 36.90
N GLY A 212 5.59 -11.70 37.56
CA GLY A 212 5.09 -11.79 38.91
C GLY A 212 5.53 -13.08 39.59
N ARG A 213 5.02 -13.31 40.75
CA ARG A 213 5.37 -14.49 41.54
C ARG A 213 4.34 -15.60 41.34
N ALA A 214 4.83 -16.79 40.95
CA ALA A 214 3.99 -17.98 40.86
C ALA A 214 3.42 -18.37 42.23
N GLY A 215 2.22 -18.96 42.20
CA GLY A 215 1.59 -19.39 43.44
C GLY A 215 0.36 -20.27 43.24
N HIS A 216 -0.17 -20.78 44.31
CA HIS A 216 -1.42 -21.52 44.30
C HIS A 216 -2.60 -20.55 44.19
N GLY A 217 -3.52 -20.79 43.25
CA GLY A 217 -4.63 -19.88 42.93
C GLY A 217 -5.60 -19.57 44.10
N SER A 218 -5.61 -20.40 45.18
CA SER A 218 -6.43 -20.15 46.36
C SER A 218 -5.76 -19.22 47.40
N MET A 219 -4.51 -18.81 47.16
CA MET A 219 -3.76 -17.92 48.10
C MET A 219 -3.78 -16.48 47.61
N ILE A 220 -3.66 -15.55 48.55
CA ILE A 220 -3.50 -14.12 48.22
C ILE A 220 -2.15 -13.95 47.52
N ASN A 221 -2.22 -13.40 46.30
CA ASN A 221 -1.04 -13.08 45.47
C ASN A 221 -1.11 -11.59 45.07
N PRO A 222 -0.36 -10.71 45.77
CA PRO A 222 -0.32 -9.28 45.43
C PRO A 222 0.55 -8.98 44.18
N ASP A 223 1.37 -9.94 43.75
CA ASP A 223 2.32 -9.84 42.64
C ASP A 223 1.88 -10.82 41.53
N ASN A 224 0.77 -10.49 40.88
CA ASN A 224 0.15 -11.35 39.85
C ASN A 224 0.33 -10.76 38.47
N ALA A 225 1.18 -11.38 37.64
CA ALA A 225 1.49 -10.97 36.29
C ALA A 225 0.23 -10.82 35.40
N VAL A 226 -0.79 -11.69 35.59
CA VAL A 226 -2.03 -11.62 34.79
C VAL A 226 -2.80 -10.32 35.05
N THR A 227 -2.97 -9.96 36.33
CA THR A 227 -3.71 -8.75 36.69
C THR A 227 -2.96 -7.49 36.31
N THR A 228 -1.63 -7.48 36.46
CA THR A 228 -0.76 -6.38 36.06
C THR A 228 -0.86 -6.11 34.55
N LEU A 229 -0.71 -7.16 33.73
CA LEU A 229 -0.80 -7.03 32.29
C LEU A 229 -2.21 -6.63 31.84
N ALA A 230 -3.25 -7.28 32.36
CA ALA A 230 -4.64 -6.97 32.02
C ALA A 230 -4.99 -5.50 32.29
N ALA A 231 -4.50 -4.93 33.39
CA ALA A 231 -4.67 -3.51 33.71
C ALA A 231 -3.98 -2.59 32.71
N ALA A 232 -2.77 -2.92 32.24
CA ALA A 232 -2.06 -2.16 31.21
C ALA A 232 -2.79 -2.24 29.86
N VAL A 233 -3.19 -3.44 29.42
CA VAL A 233 -3.94 -3.66 28.19
C VAL A 233 -5.27 -2.89 28.21
N ALA A 234 -5.97 -2.88 29.35
CA ALA A 234 -7.21 -2.10 29.49
C ALA A 234 -6.97 -0.59 29.37
N ARG A 235 -5.89 -0.06 29.96
CA ARG A 235 -5.53 1.37 29.80
C ARG A 235 -5.21 1.72 28.35
N ILE A 236 -4.43 0.88 27.66
CA ILE A 236 -4.08 1.07 26.26
C ILE A 236 -5.33 1.06 25.38
N GLY A 237 -6.21 0.06 25.54
CA GLY A 237 -7.43 -0.05 24.74
C GLY A 237 -8.47 1.05 25.01
N ALA A 238 -8.44 1.67 26.21
CA ALA A 238 -9.34 2.78 26.57
C ALA A 238 -8.77 4.17 26.22
N HIS A 239 -7.48 4.26 25.87
CA HIS A 239 -6.83 5.54 25.63
C HIS A 239 -7.36 6.20 24.34
N GLN A 240 -7.77 7.46 24.47
CA GLN A 240 -8.21 8.28 23.34
C GLN A 240 -7.01 9.07 22.82
N TRP A 241 -6.46 8.61 21.70
CA TRP A 241 -5.35 9.31 21.06
C TRP A 241 -5.81 10.66 20.51
N PRO A 242 -5.09 11.76 20.78
CA PRO A 242 -5.48 13.09 20.30
C PRO A 242 -5.38 13.18 18.78
N VAL A 243 -6.23 14.02 18.19
CA VAL A 243 -6.11 14.38 16.77
C VAL A 243 -4.83 15.16 16.57
N ARG A 244 -4.07 14.75 15.54
CA ARG A 244 -2.85 15.39 15.07
C ARG A 244 -2.92 15.50 13.55
N LEU A 245 -2.81 16.69 13.02
CA LEU A 245 -2.79 16.91 11.58
C LEU A 245 -1.33 17.02 11.13
N THR A 246 -0.94 16.11 10.24
CA THR A 246 0.34 16.21 9.51
C THR A 246 0.16 17.17 8.34
N PRO A 247 1.24 17.72 7.77
CA PRO A 247 1.17 18.58 6.58
C PRO A 247 0.32 17.99 5.45
N THR A 248 0.47 16.69 5.16
CA THR A 248 -0.35 15.97 4.17
C THR A 248 -1.84 16.04 4.51
N MET A 249 -2.21 15.77 5.76
CA MET A 249 -3.61 15.77 6.18
C MET A 249 -4.21 17.18 6.28
N GLU A 250 -3.40 18.19 6.57
CA GLU A 250 -3.84 19.59 6.52
C GLU A 250 -4.29 19.99 5.10
N VAL A 251 -3.52 19.59 4.07
CA VAL A 251 -3.87 19.85 2.66
C VAL A 251 -5.16 19.10 2.26
N LEU A 252 -5.29 17.82 2.62
CA LEU A 252 -6.49 17.04 2.35
C LEU A 252 -7.73 17.69 2.96
N LEU A 253 -7.67 17.97 4.27
CA LEU A 253 -8.81 18.51 5.01
C LEU A 253 -9.16 19.94 4.58
N ALA A 254 -8.17 20.76 4.19
CA ALA A 254 -8.43 22.07 3.62
C ALA A 254 -9.26 21.98 2.32
N SER A 255 -8.92 21.03 1.43
CA SER A 255 -9.66 20.81 0.18
C SER A 255 -11.11 20.38 0.43
N VAL A 256 -11.35 19.54 1.43
CA VAL A 256 -12.72 19.10 1.81
C VAL A 256 -13.48 20.21 2.52
N ALA A 257 -12.82 20.95 3.39
CA ALA A 257 -13.42 22.07 4.10
C ALA A 257 -13.91 23.16 3.13
N GLU A 258 -13.15 23.43 2.06
CA GLU A 258 -13.58 24.33 0.98
C GLU A 258 -14.90 23.86 0.34
N LEU A 259 -15.02 22.56 0.02
CA LEU A 259 -16.28 21.98 -0.47
C LEU A 259 -17.42 22.07 0.55
N ALA A 260 -17.11 22.03 1.83
CA ALA A 260 -18.05 22.14 2.92
C ALA A 260 -18.41 23.61 3.28
N GLY A 261 -17.72 24.60 2.69
CA GLY A 261 -17.90 26.01 3.00
C GLY A 261 -17.41 26.39 4.40
N THR A 262 -16.37 25.71 4.89
CA THR A 262 -15.79 25.91 6.23
C THR A 262 -14.24 25.95 6.14
N THR A 263 -13.58 26.02 7.29
CA THR A 263 -12.12 25.93 7.41
C THR A 263 -11.77 24.69 8.23
N ALA A 264 -10.75 23.95 7.80
CA ALA A 264 -10.28 22.77 8.53
C ALA A 264 -9.58 23.18 9.83
N THR A 265 -9.91 22.48 10.92
CA THR A 265 -9.25 22.59 12.23
C THR A 265 -9.16 21.20 12.86
N PRO A 266 -8.30 20.98 13.88
CA PRO A 266 -8.28 19.70 14.59
C PRO A 266 -9.63 19.31 15.21
N GLU A 267 -10.43 20.30 15.63
CA GLU A 267 -11.73 20.08 16.27
C GLU A 267 -12.81 19.59 15.31
N ASN A 268 -12.74 19.95 14.02
CA ASN A 268 -13.70 19.50 13.01
C ASN A 268 -13.15 18.47 12.03
N ALA A 269 -11.91 18.03 12.22
CA ALA A 269 -11.23 17.06 11.34
C ALA A 269 -12.03 15.76 11.17
N GLU A 270 -12.56 15.20 12.26
CA GLU A 270 -13.37 13.98 12.21
C GLU A 270 -14.64 14.19 11.37
N ALA A 271 -15.33 15.31 11.55
CA ALA A 271 -16.54 15.62 10.77
C ALA A 271 -16.24 15.82 9.28
N LEU A 272 -15.07 16.37 8.92
CA LEU A 272 -14.64 16.49 7.54
C LEU A 272 -14.28 15.14 6.93
N ILE A 273 -13.70 14.22 7.72
CA ILE A 273 -13.40 12.86 7.28
C ILE A 273 -14.66 12.04 7.02
N GLU A 274 -15.72 12.21 7.81
CA GLU A 274 -17.01 11.54 7.59
C GLU A 274 -17.63 11.85 6.20
N GLU A 275 -17.27 12.99 5.60
CA GLU A 275 -17.70 13.35 4.24
C GLU A 275 -17.16 12.41 3.15
N PHE A 276 -16.13 11.61 3.45
CA PHE A 276 -15.54 10.62 2.55
C PHE A 276 -16.31 9.29 2.47
N GLY A 277 -17.39 9.13 3.26
CA GLY A 277 -18.22 7.93 3.21
C GLY A 277 -17.42 6.64 3.50
N GLY A 278 -17.37 5.70 2.56
CA GLY A 278 -16.64 4.42 2.73
C GLY A 278 -15.15 4.60 3.07
N ALA A 279 -14.49 5.63 2.56
CA ALA A 279 -13.10 5.92 2.85
C ALA A 279 -12.87 6.56 4.23
N ALA A 280 -13.92 7.02 4.92
CA ALA A 280 -13.82 7.70 6.22
C ALA A 280 -13.12 6.83 7.27
N ARG A 281 -13.36 5.52 7.28
CA ARG A 281 -12.73 4.59 8.23
C ARG A 281 -11.21 4.54 8.06
N MET A 282 -10.72 4.52 6.83
CA MET A 282 -9.29 4.55 6.52
C MET A 282 -8.69 5.90 6.91
N LEU A 283 -9.31 7.00 6.49
CA LEU A 283 -8.82 8.36 6.75
C LEU A 283 -8.94 8.76 8.24
N GLY A 284 -9.90 8.22 8.99
CA GLY A 284 -10.02 8.43 10.44
C GLY A 284 -8.86 7.85 11.24
N ALA A 285 -8.21 6.80 10.71
CA ALA A 285 -7.03 6.21 11.33
C ALA A 285 -5.76 7.06 11.17
N VAL A 286 -5.73 7.99 10.19
CA VAL A 286 -4.51 8.75 9.85
C VAL A 286 -4.51 10.20 10.35
N ILE A 287 -5.46 10.56 11.21
CA ILE A 287 -5.44 11.83 11.95
C ILE A 287 -5.05 11.64 13.42
N ARG A 288 -4.60 10.47 13.83
CA ARG A 288 -4.14 10.16 15.19
C ARG A 288 -3.22 8.94 15.22
N ASN A 289 -2.43 8.83 16.28
CA ASN A 289 -1.77 7.58 16.61
C ASN A 289 -2.82 6.52 17.02
N THR A 290 -2.47 5.25 16.91
CA THR A 290 -3.33 4.14 17.37
C THR A 290 -2.50 3.04 18.02
N ALA A 291 -3.04 2.37 19.03
CA ALA A 291 -2.43 1.18 19.64
C ALA A 291 -3.54 0.17 19.95
N ASN A 292 -3.58 -0.91 19.21
CA ASN A 292 -4.60 -1.95 19.33
C ASN A 292 -4.02 -3.20 19.97
N PRO A 293 -4.50 -3.64 21.15
CA PRO A 293 -4.19 -4.97 21.67
C PRO A 293 -4.75 -6.04 20.74
N THR A 294 -3.89 -6.96 20.28
CA THR A 294 -4.25 -7.99 19.30
C THR A 294 -4.17 -9.40 19.85
N MET A 295 -3.27 -9.65 20.81
CA MET A 295 -3.13 -10.96 21.46
C MET A 295 -2.94 -10.79 22.97
N LEU A 296 -3.47 -11.73 23.75
CA LEU A 296 -3.32 -11.78 25.20
C LEU A 296 -3.21 -13.24 25.65
N GLY A 297 -2.18 -13.57 26.42
CA GLY A 297 -1.95 -14.93 26.90
C GLY A 297 -1.29 -14.99 28.26
N ALA A 298 -1.71 -15.95 29.11
CA ALA A 298 -1.09 -16.20 30.39
C ALA A 298 -1.50 -17.58 30.94
N GLY A 299 -0.62 -18.18 31.71
CA GLY A 299 -0.90 -19.38 32.50
C GLY A 299 -1.13 -20.65 31.69
N TYR A 300 -1.16 -21.77 32.36
CA TYR A 300 -1.34 -23.10 31.76
C TYR A 300 -2.29 -24.00 32.57
N LYS A 301 -2.67 -23.57 33.77
CA LYS A 301 -3.55 -24.35 34.66
C LYS A 301 -4.35 -23.43 35.57
N VAL A 302 -5.64 -23.70 35.74
CA VAL A 302 -6.62 -22.84 36.44
C VAL A 302 -6.22 -22.54 37.91
N ASN A 303 -5.62 -23.48 38.61
CA ASN A 303 -5.27 -23.31 40.04
C ASN A 303 -3.79 -22.88 40.28
N VAL A 304 -3.12 -22.36 39.24
CA VAL A 304 -1.73 -21.87 39.32
C VAL A 304 -1.68 -20.43 38.84
N VAL A 305 -1.16 -19.52 39.67
CA VAL A 305 -0.80 -18.16 39.25
C VAL A 305 0.50 -18.25 38.48
N PRO A 306 0.57 -17.81 37.23
CA PRO A 306 1.78 -17.89 36.41
C PRO A 306 2.83 -16.85 36.79
N THR A 307 4.08 -17.08 36.40
CA THR A 307 5.20 -16.15 36.58
C THR A 307 5.20 -14.99 35.60
N ASP A 308 4.53 -15.18 34.45
CA ASP A 308 4.51 -14.20 33.35
C ASP A 308 3.16 -14.20 32.61
N ALA A 309 2.90 -13.06 32.00
CA ALA A 309 1.80 -12.85 31.09
C ALA A 309 2.28 -11.99 29.92
N THR A 310 1.77 -12.25 28.70
CA THR A 310 2.17 -11.53 27.49
C THR A 310 0.97 -11.00 26.72
N ALA A 311 1.15 -9.85 26.06
CA ALA A 311 0.18 -9.30 25.10
C ALA A 311 0.92 -8.79 23.86
N HIS A 312 0.23 -8.71 22.74
CA HIS A 312 0.76 -8.04 21.55
C HIS A 312 -0.08 -6.80 21.24
N ILE A 313 0.60 -5.76 20.77
CA ILE A 313 0.01 -4.48 20.40
C ILE A 313 0.42 -4.18 18.96
N ASP A 314 -0.55 -3.84 18.10
CA ASP A 314 -0.32 -3.18 16.83
C ASP A 314 -0.36 -1.67 17.08
N GLY A 315 0.81 -1.06 17.12
CA GLY A 315 1.02 0.38 17.25
C GLY A 315 1.19 1.02 15.87
N ARG A 316 0.49 2.13 15.63
CA ARG A 316 0.63 2.93 14.41
C ARG A 316 0.77 4.40 14.80
N PHE A 317 1.79 5.06 14.29
CA PHE A 317 2.10 6.44 14.67
C PHE A 317 2.33 7.31 13.43
N LEU A 318 1.91 8.57 13.56
CA LEU A 318 1.98 9.56 12.49
C LEU A 318 3.41 10.06 12.30
N PRO A 319 3.79 10.50 11.08
CA PRO A 319 5.03 11.23 10.86
C PRO A 319 5.17 12.40 11.83
N GLY A 320 6.34 12.49 12.50
CA GLY A 320 6.62 13.52 13.49
C GLY A 320 6.04 13.30 14.89
N TYR A 321 5.27 12.23 15.13
CA TYR A 321 4.63 11.95 16.43
C TYR A 321 5.05 10.60 17.06
N GLU A 322 6.19 10.06 16.64
CA GLU A 322 6.74 8.81 17.16
C GLU A 322 7.09 8.91 18.63
N ASP A 323 7.81 9.97 19.04
CA ASP A 323 8.20 10.19 20.44
C ASP A 323 6.97 10.33 21.35
N GLU A 324 5.93 11.05 20.90
CA GLU A 324 4.66 11.18 21.63
C GLU A 324 4.01 9.81 21.81
N PHE A 325 4.01 9.00 20.75
CA PHE A 325 3.44 7.65 20.77
C PHE A 325 4.11 6.77 21.82
N PHE A 326 5.43 6.61 21.75
CA PHE A 326 6.15 5.72 22.66
C PHE A 326 6.14 6.20 24.11
N LYS A 327 6.22 7.52 24.33
CA LYS A 327 6.08 8.09 25.68
C LYS A 327 4.70 7.77 26.27
N THR A 328 3.64 8.02 25.51
CA THR A 328 2.27 7.74 25.97
C THR A 328 2.07 6.25 26.24
N LEU A 329 2.60 5.39 25.36
CA LEU A 329 2.53 3.93 25.55
C LEU A 329 3.26 3.49 26.81
N ALA A 330 4.45 4.03 27.08
CA ALA A 330 5.20 3.74 28.31
C ALA A 330 4.41 4.13 29.56
N ASP A 331 3.78 5.32 29.56
CA ASP A 331 2.93 5.79 30.66
C ASP A 331 1.71 4.86 30.87
N LEU A 332 1.11 4.37 29.79
CA LEU A 332 -0.02 3.43 29.83
C LEU A 332 0.39 2.02 30.30
N CYS A 333 1.57 1.57 29.93
CA CYS A 333 2.12 0.30 30.42
C CYS A 333 2.40 0.33 31.94
N GLY A 334 2.96 1.43 32.43
CA GLY A 334 3.44 1.54 33.81
C GLY A 334 4.77 0.81 34.03
N GLU A 335 5.30 0.91 35.24
CA GLU A 335 6.65 0.41 35.58
C GLU A 335 6.79 -1.12 35.59
N ASP A 336 5.68 -1.85 35.79
CA ASP A 336 5.66 -3.31 35.96
C ASP A 336 5.45 -4.07 34.62
N VAL A 337 5.33 -3.34 33.50
CA VAL A 337 5.17 -3.94 32.16
C VAL A 337 6.30 -3.47 31.26
N THR A 338 7.09 -4.40 30.79
CA THR A 338 8.12 -4.16 29.78
C THR A 338 7.59 -4.49 28.39
N TRP A 339 8.21 -3.96 27.34
CA TRP A 339 7.89 -4.31 25.98
C TRP A 339 9.14 -4.39 25.09
N ASP A 340 9.05 -5.25 24.07
CA ASP A 340 10.04 -5.43 23.01
C ASP A 340 9.37 -5.30 21.66
N PHE A 341 10.09 -4.82 20.64
CA PHE A 341 9.63 -4.83 19.28
C PHE A 341 9.61 -6.25 18.70
N VAL A 342 8.50 -6.62 18.08
CA VAL A 342 8.40 -7.74 17.15
C VAL A 342 8.77 -7.24 15.75
N SER A 343 8.29 -6.05 15.37
CA SER A 343 8.64 -5.34 14.16
C SER A 343 8.51 -3.83 14.38
N HIS A 344 9.35 -3.04 13.72
CA HIS A 344 9.31 -1.60 13.80
C HIS A 344 9.66 -1.00 12.43
N GLN A 345 8.81 -0.11 11.95
CA GLN A 345 8.98 0.60 10.68
C GLN A 345 8.77 2.10 10.91
N GLN A 346 9.68 2.89 10.37
CA GLN A 346 9.61 4.34 10.48
C GLN A 346 8.46 4.91 9.64
N PRO A 347 7.76 5.94 10.12
CA PRO A 347 6.80 6.68 9.33
C PRO A 347 7.54 7.53 8.29
N TRP A 348 6.83 7.93 7.25
CA TRP A 348 7.38 8.87 6.32
C TRP A 348 6.32 9.83 5.78
N GLU A 349 6.78 11.00 5.35
CA GLU A 349 6.00 12.02 4.66
C GLU A 349 6.91 12.73 3.68
N VAL A 350 6.40 13.04 2.49
CA VAL A 350 7.08 13.85 1.48
C VAL A 350 6.29 15.12 1.22
N PRO A 351 6.94 16.24 0.88
CA PRO A 351 6.24 17.46 0.48
C PRO A 351 5.33 17.17 -0.73
N TYR A 352 4.07 17.58 -0.63
CA TYR A 352 3.11 17.48 -1.73
C TYR A 352 3.26 18.68 -2.65
N GLU A 353 4.41 18.75 -3.35
CA GLU A 353 4.78 19.84 -4.23
C GLU A 353 5.82 19.42 -5.26
N GLY A 354 5.98 20.21 -6.30
CA GLY A 354 6.98 20.02 -7.34
C GLY A 354 6.44 19.35 -8.60
N ARG A 355 7.34 19.21 -9.59
CA ARG A 355 6.95 18.78 -10.94
C ARG A 355 6.18 17.47 -10.97
N LEU A 356 6.62 16.46 -10.22
CA LEU A 356 5.97 15.14 -10.24
C LEU A 356 4.53 15.22 -9.75
N VAL A 357 4.29 15.96 -8.64
CA VAL A 357 2.94 16.19 -8.09
C VAL A 357 2.07 16.97 -9.07
N ASP A 358 2.62 18.00 -9.71
CA ASP A 358 1.90 18.78 -10.72
C ASP A 358 1.49 17.92 -11.91
N VAL A 359 2.36 17.03 -12.38
CA VAL A 359 2.09 16.14 -13.50
C VAL A 359 1.06 15.07 -13.15
N MET A 360 1.16 14.44 -11.96
CA MET A 360 0.13 13.51 -11.47
C MET A 360 -1.25 14.19 -11.43
N THR A 361 -1.32 15.38 -10.85
CA THR A 361 -2.54 16.18 -10.75
C THR A 361 -3.11 16.53 -12.12
N GLN A 362 -2.29 17.07 -13.02
CA GLN A 362 -2.72 17.47 -14.36
C GLN A 362 -3.18 16.26 -15.18
N SER A 363 -2.54 15.11 -15.05
CA SER A 363 -2.91 13.89 -15.77
C SER A 363 -4.29 13.38 -15.34
N LEU A 364 -4.60 13.39 -14.05
CA LEU A 364 -5.93 13.07 -13.54
C LEU A 364 -7.00 14.05 -14.04
N LEU A 365 -6.73 15.35 -13.90
CA LEU A 365 -7.68 16.40 -14.32
C LEU A 365 -7.90 16.47 -15.83
N ALA A 366 -6.95 16.02 -16.63
CA ALA A 366 -7.12 15.92 -18.09
C ALA A 366 -8.12 14.82 -18.48
N GLU A 367 -8.18 13.72 -17.75
CA GLU A 367 -9.12 12.61 -17.98
C GLU A 367 -10.45 12.77 -17.20
N ASP A 368 -10.45 13.54 -16.10
CA ASP A 368 -11.64 13.84 -15.30
C ASP A 368 -11.73 15.31 -14.93
N PRO A 369 -12.09 16.18 -15.89
CA PRO A 369 -12.22 17.62 -15.66
C PRO A 369 -13.28 17.93 -14.60
N GLY A 370 -12.91 18.70 -13.59
CA GLY A 370 -13.82 19.07 -12.50
C GLY A 370 -13.71 18.20 -11.25
N ALA A 371 -12.90 17.14 -11.27
CA ALA A 371 -12.48 16.45 -10.04
C ALA A 371 -11.58 17.34 -9.19
N LEU A 372 -11.31 16.89 -7.97
CA LEU A 372 -10.25 17.41 -7.11
C LEU A 372 -9.14 16.37 -6.99
N VAL A 373 -7.94 16.84 -6.72
CA VAL A 373 -6.80 15.98 -6.40
C VAL A 373 -6.20 16.48 -5.09
N ALA A 374 -5.99 15.59 -4.14
CA ALA A 374 -5.44 15.93 -2.83
C ALA A 374 -4.51 14.83 -2.33
N PRO A 375 -3.52 15.14 -1.50
CA PRO A 375 -2.68 14.12 -0.88
C PRO A 375 -3.42 13.43 0.26
N TYR A 376 -2.95 12.24 0.64
CA TYR A 376 -3.40 11.59 1.86
C TYR A 376 -2.26 10.79 2.51
N THR A 377 -2.46 10.46 3.79
CA THR A 377 -1.58 9.58 4.55
C THR A 377 -2.18 8.17 4.57
N MET A 378 -1.37 7.17 4.28
CA MET A 378 -1.77 5.77 4.40
C MET A 378 -1.54 5.25 5.83
N SER A 379 -2.46 4.40 6.32
CA SER A 379 -2.33 3.77 7.63
C SER A 379 -1.55 2.44 7.60
N GLY A 380 -1.44 1.85 6.42
CA GLY A 380 -0.62 0.66 6.13
C GLY A 380 0.83 1.03 5.84
N GLY A 381 1.53 0.17 5.13
CA GLY A 381 2.87 0.42 4.61
C GLY A 381 3.02 -0.23 3.26
N THR A 382 3.85 0.32 2.41
CA THR A 382 4.18 -0.16 1.07
C THR A 382 5.69 -0.40 0.93
N ASP A 383 6.14 -0.92 -0.20
CA ASP A 383 7.56 -1.04 -0.52
C ASP A 383 8.28 0.33 -0.64
N ALA A 384 7.55 1.45 -0.74
CA ALA A 384 8.11 2.79 -0.73
C ALA A 384 9.04 3.03 0.47
N LYS A 385 8.72 2.48 1.66
CA LYS A 385 9.55 2.53 2.87
C LYS A 385 10.99 2.06 2.64
N HIS A 386 11.20 1.09 1.74
CA HIS A 386 12.52 0.54 1.43
C HIS A 386 13.27 1.42 0.42
N PHE A 387 12.62 1.87 -0.65
CA PHE A 387 13.23 2.77 -1.65
C PHE A 387 13.61 4.13 -1.06
N ARG A 388 12.86 4.61 -0.08
CA ARG A 388 13.20 5.82 0.66
C ARG A 388 14.51 5.75 1.44
N LYS A 389 14.99 4.55 1.82
CA LYS A 389 16.34 4.36 2.42
C LYS A 389 17.46 4.81 1.47
N LEU A 390 17.20 4.81 0.16
CA LEU A 390 18.11 5.34 -0.86
C LEU A 390 17.93 6.85 -1.15
N GLY A 391 17.06 7.53 -0.40
CA GLY A 391 16.80 8.96 -0.53
C GLY A 391 15.75 9.33 -1.57
N MET A 392 15.02 8.36 -2.14
CA MET A 392 13.97 8.63 -3.12
C MET A 392 12.74 9.31 -2.49
N ARG A 393 12.12 10.22 -3.22
CA ARG A 393 10.79 10.76 -2.91
C ARG A 393 9.75 9.81 -3.52
N CYS A 394 8.97 9.15 -2.68
CA CYS A 394 7.98 8.17 -3.11
C CYS A 394 6.57 8.73 -2.99
N TYR A 395 5.72 8.42 -3.97
CA TYR A 395 4.30 8.73 -3.99
C TYR A 395 3.51 7.48 -4.40
N GLY A 396 2.34 7.26 -3.80
CA GLY A 396 1.40 6.28 -4.32
C GLY A 396 0.58 6.89 -5.45
N PHE A 397 0.67 6.27 -6.65
CA PHE A 397 -0.02 6.74 -7.85
C PHE A 397 -0.43 5.58 -8.76
N ALA A 398 -1.48 4.87 -8.37
CA ALA A 398 -2.18 3.84 -9.14
C ALA A 398 -3.59 4.37 -9.50
N PRO A 399 -3.73 5.19 -10.55
CA PRO A 399 -4.95 5.96 -10.80
C PRO A 399 -6.14 5.08 -11.16
N LEU A 400 -7.24 5.20 -10.39
CA LEU A 400 -8.48 4.49 -10.61
C LEU A 400 -9.69 5.42 -10.48
N ARG A 401 -10.56 5.41 -11.50
CA ARG A 401 -11.87 6.06 -11.41
C ARG A 401 -12.89 5.05 -10.89
N LEU A 402 -13.33 5.26 -9.66
CA LEU A 402 -14.18 4.33 -8.94
C LEU A 402 -15.66 4.78 -8.93
N PRO A 403 -16.62 3.84 -8.97
CA PRO A 403 -18.03 4.12 -8.67
C PRO A 403 -18.20 4.69 -7.26
N ALA A 404 -19.12 5.64 -7.09
CA ALA A 404 -19.32 6.34 -5.82
C ALA A 404 -19.85 5.43 -4.68
N ASP A 405 -20.47 4.33 -5.03
CA ASP A 405 -21.06 3.34 -4.13
C ASP A 405 -20.14 2.13 -3.85
N LEU A 406 -18.97 2.09 -4.47
CA LEU A 406 -17.99 1.04 -4.21
C LEU A 406 -17.21 1.33 -2.92
N ASP A 407 -17.34 0.46 -1.93
CA ASP A 407 -16.45 0.48 -0.76
C ASP A 407 -15.08 -0.13 -1.15
N PHE A 408 -14.28 0.71 -1.80
CA PHE A 408 -12.98 0.32 -2.35
C PHE A 408 -12.02 -0.11 -1.24
N THR A 409 -12.05 0.59 -0.11
CA THR A 409 -11.13 0.31 1.00
C THR A 409 -11.40 -1.03 1.69
N ALA A 410 -12.60 -1.59 1.52
CA ALA A 410 -12.94 -2.93 2.02
C ALA A 410 -12.47 -4.06 1.10
N LEU A 411 -11.98 -3.74 -0.11
CA LEU A 411 -11.50 -4.74 -1.07
C LEU A 411 -10.05 -5.18 -0.78
N PHE A 412 -9.23 -4.30 -0.20
CA PHE A 412 -7.87 -4.64 0.20
C PHE A 412 -7.88 -5.81 1.20
N HIS A 413 -7.23 -6.92 0.86
CA HIS A 413 -7.22 -8.18 1.61
C HIS A 413 -8.62 -8.77 1.86
N GLY A 414 -9.66 -8.19 1.25
CA GLY A 414 -11.05 -8.59 1.40
C GLY A 414 -11.42 -9.83 0.58
N VAL A 415 -12.66 -10.31 0.79
CA VAL A 415 -13.32 -11.29 -0.07
C VAL A 415 -13.97 -10.57 -1.25
N ASP A 416 -14.03 -11.23 -2.41
CA ASP A 416 -14.64 -10.67 -3.62
C ASP A 416 -13.95 -9.38 -4.12
N GLU A 417 -12.63 -9.34 -3.99
CA GLU A 417 -11.78 -8.29 -4.53
C GLU A 417 -11.98 -8.16 -6.04
N ARG A 418 -12.13 -6.93 -6.50
CA ARG A 418 -12.43 -6.63 -7.91
C ARG A 418 -12.12 -5.19 -8.27
N VAL A 419 -11.75 -4.96 -9.51
CA VAL A 419 -11.51 -3.63 -10.07
C VAL A 419 -12.51 -3.33 -11.21
N PRO A 420 -13.09 -2.10 -11.30
CA PRO A 420 -13.91 -1.72 -12.44
C PRO A 420 -13.08 -1.75 -13.72
N VAL A 421 -13.58 -2.39 -14.77
CA VAL A 421 -12.90 -2.48 -16.08
C VAL A 421 -12.66 -1.08 -16.67
N ASP A 422 -13.67 -0.21 -16.64
CA ASP A 422 -13.55 1.17 -17.13
C ASP A 422 -12.63 2.04 -16.22
N GLY A 423 -12.52 1.69 -14.94
CA GLY A 423 -11.58 2.30 -13.99
C GLY A 423 -10.13 1.93 -14.32
N LEU A 424 -9.88 0.67 -14.66
CA LEU A 424 -8.58 0.18 -15.08
C LEU A 424 -8.12 0.81 -16.40
N GLU A 425 -9.01 0.89 -17.40
CA GLU A 425 -8.75 1.58 -18.68
C GLU A 425 -8.50 3.09 -18.47
N PHE A 426 -9.27 3.73 -17.58
CA PHE A 426 -9.04 5.12 -17.19
C PHE A 426 -7.65 5.29 -16.57
N GLY A 427 -7.26 4.39 -15.69
CA GLY A 427 -5.96 4.41 -15.04
C GLY A 427 -4.80 4.35 -16.03
N ALA A 428 -4.87 3.45 -17.01
CA ALA A 428 -3.86 3.34 -18.05
C ALA A 428 -3.74 4.64 -18.88
N ARG A 429 -4.86 5.32 -19.20
CA ARG A 429 -4.81 6.61 -19.92
C ARG A 429 -4.21 7.72 -19.07
N VAL A 430 -4.55 7.80 -17.78
CA VAL A 430 -3.95 8.77 -16.85
C VAL A 430 -2.46 8.51 -16.71
N PHE A 431 -2.06 7.25 -16.55
CA PHE A 431 -0.66 6.88 -16.38
C PHE A 431 0.18 7.16 -17.65
N ASP A 432 -0.40 6.97 -18.84
CA ASP A 432 0.24 7.35 -20.09
C ASP A 432 0.52 8.87 -20.15
N ARG A 433 -0.48 9.71 -19.80
CA ARG A 433 -0.29 11.18 -19.71
C ARG A 433 0.75 11.56 -18.68
N PHE A 434 0.76 10.87 -17.53
CA PHE A 434 1.75 11.08 -16.49
C PHE A 434 3.17 10.87 -17.02
N LEU A 435 3.42 9.81 -17.78
CA LEU A 435 4.73 9.55 -18.38
C LEU A 435 5.15 10.53 -19.48
N ASP A 436 4.24 11.34 -20.03
CA ASP A 436 4.61 12.43 -20.95
C ASP A 436 5.24 13.65 -20.20
N GLY A 437 4.89 13.80 -18.91
CA GLY A 437 5.30 14.97 -18.11
C GLY A 437 6.26 14.68 -16.97
N ALA A 438 6.41 13.42 -16.56
CA ALA A 438 7.19 13.00 -15.39
C ALA A 438 8.71 13.18 -15.54
#